data_3798744d39a7f73775b64f4e5b442c54
#
_entry.id   3798744d39a7f73775b64f4e5b442c54
#
_cell.length_a   1.000
_cell.length_b   1.000
_cell.length_c   1.000
_cell.angle_alpha   90.00
_cell.angle_beta   90.00
_cell.angle_gamma   90.00
#
_symmetry.space_group_name_H-M   'P 1'
#
loop_
_entity.id
_entity.type
_entity.pdbx_description
1 polymer ?
#
loop_
_entity_poly.entity_id
_entity_poly.type
_entity_poly.pdbx_seq_one_letter_code
_entity_poly.pdbx_strand_id
1 'polypeptide(L)'
;HHANIVPWHMAAQKYKFKVVPIELTDKHEIDYVDFKNKINARTKFISLTHMSNVTGSLTDFDIVKGIIKNLNIPLMIDGCQFVAHSELNVTDLDCDFYVFSGHKLYGPSGIGVLYMKERWFDDLDPYQGGGSMIENVDIHHTTYAKGFQKFEAGTPPIAEVIGLEASIEFVTSLNLKKIFIHEKELHDYALDKLK
;
A
#
# COMPACT_ATOMS: atom_id res chain seq x y z
N HIS A 1 8.72 2.03 6.93
CA HIS A 1 9.68 1.45 5.98
C HIS A 1 10.18 2.52 5.01
N HIS A 2 11.45 2.40 4.55
CA HIS A 2 12.06 3.40 3.65
C HIS A 2 11.23 3.64 2.39
N ALA A 3 10.64 2.62 1.80
CA ALA A 3 9.80 2.76 0.60
C ALA A 3 8.54 3.59 0.84
N ASN A 4 8.08 3.71 2.10
CA ASN A 4 6.94 4.55 2.49
C ASN A 4 7.38 5.83 3.24
N ILE A 5 8.65 6.22 3.13
CA ILE A 5 9.20 7.47 3.69
C ILE A 5 9.90 8.27 2.61
N VAL A 6 10.87 7.65 1.93
CA VAL A 6 11.75 8.35 0.98
C VAL A 6 10.98 9.00 -0.18
N PRO A 7 10.00 8.35 -0.84
CA PRO A 7 9.22 9.00 -1.90
C PRO A 7 8.46 10.24 -1.43
N TRP A 8 7.95 10.22 -0.19
CA TRP A 8 7.29 11.38 0.39
C TRP A 8 8.24 12.54 0.64
N HIS A 9 9.47 12.26 1.11
CA HIS A 9 10.50 13.30 1.25
C HIS A 9 10.89 13.91 -0.09
N MET A 10 11.07 13.08 -1.13
CA MET A 10 11.36 13.57 -2.49
C MET A 10 10.22 14.43 -3.03
N ALA A 11 8.99 13.98 -2.89
CA ALA A 11 7.81 14.74 -3.30
C ALA A 11 7.68 16.05 -2.50
N ALA A 12 7.92 16.02 -1.19
CA ALA A 12 7.88 17.20 -0.34
C ALA A 12 8.90 18.26 -0.75
N GLN A 13 10.11 17.86 -1.15
CA GLN A 13 11.11 18.78 -1.68
C GLN A 13 10.65 19.44 -2.99
N LYS A 14 10.02 18.68 -3.89
CA LYS A 14 9.55 19.16 -5.20
C LYS A 14 8.31 20.04 -5.07
N TYR A 15 7.32 19.60 -4.30
CA TYR A 15 6.00 20.22 -4.24
C TYR A 15 5.76 21.08 -2.99
N LYS A 16 6.78 21.24 -2.13
CA LYS A 16 6.79 22.16 -0.98
C LYS A 16 5.68 21.90 0.07
N PHE A 17 5.39 20.63 0.34
CA PHE A 17 4.56 20.23 1.48
C PHE A 17 5.41 19.67 2.64
N LYS A 18 4.81 19.49 3.80
CA LYS A 18 5.47 18.95 4.98
C LYS A 18 5.04 17.49 5.20
N VAL A 19 6.01 16.59 5.38
CA VAL A 19 5.79 15.25 5.91
C VAL A 19 5.78 15.33 7.43
N VAL A 20 4.73 14.81 8.05
CA VAL A 20 4.56 14.80 9.52
C VAL A 20 4.54 13.34 9.96
N PRO A 21 5.59 12.83 10.62
CA PRO A 21 5.61 11.47 11.12
C PRO A 21 4.65 11.30 12.29
N ILE A 22 4.08 10.11 12.41
CA ILE A 22 3.31 9.66 13.56
C ILE A 22 4.28 8.92 14.49
N GLU A 23 4.21 9.20 15.78
CA GLU A 23 5.04 8.54 16.78
C GLU A 23 4.57 7.09 17.01
N LEU A 24 5.47 6.31 17.59
CA LEU A 24 5.18 4.96 18.04
C LEU A 24 5.11 4.91 19.57
N THR A 25 4.30 4.02 20.09
CA THR A 25 4.27 3.69 21.51
C THR A 25 5.55 2.94 21.93
N ASP A 26 5.76 2.76 23.23
CA ASP A 26 6.86 1.93 23.76
C ASP A 26 6.81 0.46 23.31
N LYS A 27 5.65 0.02 22.80
CA LYS A 27 5.47 -1.31 22.20
C LYS A 27 5.74 -1.32 20.69
N HIS A 28 6.24 -0.22 20.13
CA HIS A 28 6.47 -0.05 18.68
C HIS A 28 5.22 -0.16 17.82
N GLU A 29 4.05 0.13 18.37
CA GLU A 29 2.77 0.25 17.68
C GLU A 29 2.50 1.72 17.36
N ILE A 30 1.62 1.99 16.38
CA ILE A 30 1.21 3.37 16.08
C ILE A 30 0.56 4.01 17.31
N ASP A 31 1.02 5.20 17.68
CA ASP A 31 0.36 6.04 18.69
C ASP A 31 -0.85 6.75 18.04
N TYR A 32 -2.04 6.20 18.26
CA TYR A 32 -3.29 6.74 17.70
C TYR A 32 -3.70 8.06 18.34
N VAL A 33 -3.20 8.40 19.54
CA VAL A 33 -3.43 9.70 20.16
C VAL A 33 -2.60 10.75 19.45
N ASP A 34 -1.31 10.48 19.22
CA ASP A 34 -0.44 11.33 18.43
C ASP A 34 -0.96 11.49 17.00
N PHE A 35 -1.38 10.38 16.37
CA PHE A 35 -1.99 10.41 15.02
C PHE A 35 -3.17 11.38 14.96
N LYS A 36 -4.12 11.25 15.88
CA LYS A 36 -5.32 12.12 15.94
C LYS A 36 -4.94 13.59 16.15
N ASN A 37 -3.98 13.86 17.03
CA ASN A 37 -3.55 15.23 17.35
C ASN A 37 -2.81 15.91 16.19
N LYS A 38 -2.16 15.16 15.31
CA LYS A 38 -1.44 15.67 14.14
C LYS A 38 -2.34 15.99 12.95
N ILE A 39 -3.56 15.42 12.91
CA ILE A 39 -4.53 15.71 11.85
C ILE A 39 -5.11 17.12 12.03
N ASN A 40 -5.14 17.88 10.94
CA ASN A 40 -5.74 19.24 10.91
C ASN A 40 -6.20 19.59 9.50
N ALA A 41 -6.79 20.76 9.31
CA ALA A 41 -7.34 21.21 8.03
C ALA A 41 -6.32 21.26 6.86
N ARG A 42 -5.01 21.24 7.16
CA ARG A 42 -3.93 21.17 6.16
C ARG A 42 -3.51 19.75 5.84
N THR A 43 -4.00 18.74 6.54
CA THR A 43 -3.72 17.33 6.23
C THR A 43 -4.37 16.98 4.90
N LYS A 44 -3.56 16.57 3.91
CA LYS A 44 -4.00 16.30 2.54
C LYS A 44 -3.92 14.83 2.16
N PHE A 45 -3.13 14.05 2.89
CA PHE A 45 -2.89 12.64 2.57
C PHE A 45 -2.37 11.92 3.81
N ILE A 46 -2.77 10.66 3.98
CA ILE A 46 -2.29 9.77 5.04
C ILE A 46 -1.71 8.53 4.39
N SER A 47 -0.50 8.15 4.80
CA SER A 47 0.15 6.93 4.34
C SER A 47 0.64 6.13 5.54
N LEU A 48 0.12 4.91 5.70
CA LEU A 48 0.42 4.01 6.83
C LEU A 48 0.86 2.65 6.32
N THR A 49 1.70 1.96 7.10
CA THR A 49 2.00 0.55 6.85
C THR A 49 0.89 -0.33 7.43
N HIS A 50 0.58 -1.47 6.79
CA HIS A 50 -0.37 -2.44 7.33
C HIS A 50 0.29 -3.30 8.41
N MET A 51 1.50 -3.79 8.12
CA MET A 51 2.30 -4.62 9.01
C MET A 51 3.75 -4.15 8.96
N SER A 52 4.37 -3.96 10.11
CA SER A 52 5.77 -3.58 10.20
C SER A 52 6.70 -4.72 9.75
N ASN A 53 7.66 -4.42 8.89
CA ASN A 53 8.69 -5.37 8.50
C ASN A 53 9.76 -5.63 9.59
N VAL A 54 9.76 -4.85 10.66
CA VAL A 54 10.75 -4.95 11.75
C VAL A 54 10.14 -5.59 12.98
N THR A 55 9.01 -5.08 13.42
CA THR A 55 8.38 -5.51 14.69
C THR A 55 7.22 -6.49 14.48
N GLY A 56 6.71 -6.63 13.24
CA GLY A 56 5.49 -7.39 12.96
C GLY A 56 4.21 -6.74 13.49
N SER A 57 4.30 -5.54 14.10
CA SER A 57 3.12 -4.84 14.60
C SER A 57 2.14 -4.54 13.48
N LEU A 58 0.85 -4.71 13.77
CA LEU A 58 -0.26 -4.44 12.86
C LEU A 58 -0.87 -3.08 13.13
N THR A 59 -1.22 -2.35 12.07
CA THR A 59 -2.03 -1.13 12.18
C THR A 59 -3.50 -1.51 12.27
N ASP A 60 -4.19 -1.01 13.30
CA ASP A 60 -5.63 -1.14 13.46
C ASP A 60 -6.35 -0.10 12.58
N PHE A 61 -6.81 -0.54 11.41
CA PHE A 61 -7.50 0.34 10.46
C PHE A 61 -8.93 0.69 10.87
N ASP A 62 -9.55 0.01 11.82
CA ASP A 62 -10.84 0.42 12.35
C ASP A 62 -10.69 1.67 13.23
N ILE A 63 -9.61 1.73 14.02
CA ILE A 63 -9.25 2.95 14.76
C ILE A 63 -8.90 4.08 13.78
N VAL A 64 -8.06 3.80 12.77
CA VAL A 64 -7.67 4.81 11.76
C VAL A 64 -8.90 5.38 11.07
N LYS A 65 -9.80 4.52 10.54
CA LYS A 65 -11.06 4.93 9.89
C LYS A 65 -11.93 5.75 10.83
N GLY A 66 -12.01 5.36 12.12
CA GLY A 66 -12.74 6.11 13.14
C GLY A 66 -12.20 7.53 13.33
N ILE A 67 -10.87 7.70 13.32
CA ILE A 67 -10.21 9.01 13.48
C ILE A 67 -10.44 9.90 12.26
N ILE A 68 -10.33 9.36 11.03
CA ILE A 68 -10.44 10.14 9.79
C ILE A 68 -11.86 10.23 9.25
N LYS A 69 -12.82 9.64 9.93
CA LYS A 69 -14.23 9.66 9.52
C LYS A 69 -14.70 11.08 9.23
N ASN A 70 -15.32 11.27 8.08
CA ASN A 70 -15.83 12.56 7.60
C ASN A 70 -14.78 13.64 7.27
N LEU A 71 -13.48 13.32 7.26
CA LEU A 71 -12.44 14.30 6.96
C LEU A 71 -12.08 14.40 5.47
N ASN A 72 -12.58 13.48 4.65
CA ASN A 72 -12.27 13.39 3.22
C ASN A 72 -10.75 13.47 2.92
N ILE A 73 -9.95 12.80 3.74
CA ILE A 73 -8.49 12.71 3.57
C ILE A 73 -8.17 11.35 2.95
N PRO A 74 -7.49 11.29 1.79
CA PRO A 74 -7.10 10.04 1.16
C PRO A 74 -6.19 9.21 2.06
N LEU A 75 -6.45 7.90 2.12
CA LEU A 75 -5.68 6.92 2.86
C LEU A 75 -4.96 5.96 1.92
N MET A 76 -3.63 5.91 2.01
CA MET A 76 -2.79 4.90 1.38
C MET A 76 -2.29 3.90 2.42
N ILE A 77 -2.33 2.63 2.08
CA ILE A 77 -1.83 1.54 2.91
C ILE A 77 -0.70 0.81 2.19
N ASP A 78 0.48 0.79 2.82
CA ASP A 78 1.59 -0.07 2.41
C ASP A 78 1.39 -1.46 3.02
N GLY A 79 0.91 -2.38 2.20
CA GLY A 79 0.59 -3.76 2.57
C GLY A 79 1.68 -4.77 2.26
N CYS A 80 2.89 -4.32 1.90
CA CYS A 80 3.96 -5.19 1.42
C CYS A 80 4.27 -6.38 2.33
N GLN A 81 4.16 -6.23 3.64
CA GLN A 81 4.37 -7.35 4.56
C GLN A 81 3.08 -8.14 4.85
N PHE A 82 1.93 -7.49 4.83
CA PHE A 82 0.68 -8.09 5.27
C PHE A 82 0.12 -9.13 4.30
N VAL A 83 0.23 -8.90 2.99
CA VAL A 83 -0.49 -9.68 1.95
C VAL A 83 -0.16 -11.18 1.93
N ALA A 84 0.98 -11.59 2.47
CA ALA A 84 1.38 -13.00 2.52
C ALA A 84 0.91 -13.72 3.80
N HIS A 85 0.43 -12.98 4.81
CA HIS A 85 0.17 -13.51 6.15
C HIS A 85 -1.31 -13.58 6.50
N SER A 86 -2.17 -12.77 5.84
CA SER A 86 -3.60 -12.72 6.18
C SER A 86 -4.47 -12.36 4.98
N GLU A 87 -5.76 -12.69 5.10
CA GLU A 87 -6.75 -12.29 4.10
C GLU A 87 -6.86 -10.78 4.02
N LEU A 88 -6.94 -10.28 2.78
CA LEU A 88 -7.06 -8.87 2.47
C LEU A 88 -8.37 -8.60 1.74
N ASN A 89 -9.14 -7.61 2.23
CA ASN A 89 -10.26 -7.05 1.50
C ASN A 89 -10.15 -5.52 1.50
N VAL A 90 -9.80 -4.93 0.37
CA VAL A 90 -9.63 -3.47 0.23
C VAL A 90 -10.94 -2.70 0.38
N THR A 91 -12.08 -3.36 0.14
CA THR A 91 -13.41 -2.75 0.36
C THR A 91 -13.68 -2.57 1.86
N ASP A 92 -13.34 -3.56 2.68
CA ASP A 92 -13.51 -3.48 4.14
C ASP A 92 -12.54 -2.50 4.77
N LEU A 93 -11.33 -2.41 4.23
CA LEU A 93 -10.34 -1.39 4.63
C LEU A 93 -10.76 0.03 4.28
N ASP A 94 -11.60 0.18 3.25
CA ASP A 94 -12.06 1.47 2.72
C ASP A 94 -10.92 2.46 2.42
N CYS A 95 -9.73 1.95 2.07
CA CYS A 95 -8.58 2.76 1.70
C CYS A 95 -8.70 3.26 0.26
N ASP A 96 -8.05 4.40 -0.03
CA ASP A 96 -8.00 4.94 -1.38
C ASP A 96 -6.93 4.27 -2.26
N PHE A 97 -5.84 3.89 -1.61
CA PHE A 97 -4.70 3.24 -2.24
C PHE A 97 -4.20 2.08 -1.38
N TYR A 98 -3.88 0.96 -2.00
CA TYR A 98 -3.21 -0.16 -1.35
C TYR A 98 -2.08 -0.67 -2.24
N VAL A 99 -0.88 -0.81 -1.69
CA VAL A 99 0.31 -1.16 -2.47
C VAL A 99 1.06 -2.34 -1.88
N PHE A 100 1.52 -3.25 -2.76
CA PHE A 100 2.41 -4.33 -2.36
C PHE A 100 3.34 -4.77 -3.49
N SER A 101 4.40 -5.51 -3.14
CA SER A 101 5.37 -6.08 -4.06
C SER A 101 5.14 -7.57 -4.25
N GLY A 102 5.16 -8.04 -5.50
CA GLY A 102 4.88 -9.46 -5.83
C GLY A 102 5.83 -10.44 -5.16
N HIS A 103 7.13 -10.12 -5.09
CA HIS A 103 8.12 -11.02 -4.48
C HIS A 103 7.90 -11.27 -2.97
N LYS A 104 7.13 -10.42 -2.28
CA LYS A 104 6.76 -10.65 -0.87
C LYS A 104 5.52 -11.52 -0.72
N LEU A 105 4.82 -11.79 -1.81
CA LEU A 105 3.69 -12.73 -1.90
C LEU A 105 4.10 -14.01 -2.63
N TYR A 106 5.35 -14.46 -2.45
CA TYR A 106 5.94 -15.63 -3.10
C TYR A 106 5.96 -15.56 -4.64
N GLY A 107 5.68 -14.40 -5.21
CA GLY A 107 5.68 -14.12 -6.65
C GLY A 107 7.05 -13.68 -7.17
N PRO A 108 7.14 -13.37 -8.47
CA PRO A 108 8.39 -12.93 -9.08
C PRO A 108 8.82 -11.55 -8.60
N SER A 109 10.12 -11.27 -8.75
CA SER A 109 10.66 -9.92 -8.63
C SER A 109 10.25 -9.07 -9.84
N GLY A 110 10.30 -7.74 -9.71
CA GLY A 110 10.04 -6.82 -10.82
C GLY A 110 8.57 -6.47 -11.05
N ILE A 111 7.64 -7.03 -10.26
CA ILE A 111 6.23 -6.68 -10.28
C ILE A 111 5.74 -6.21 -8.91
N GLY A 112 4.82 -5.25 -8.91
CA GLY A 112 4.04 -4.81 -7.77
C GLY A 112 2.64 -4.44 -8.20
N VAL A 113 1.76 -4.31 -7.22
CA VAL A 113 0.35 -3.95 -7.43
C VAL A 113 0.03 -2.69 -6.67
N LEU A 114 -0.66 -1.79 -7.35
CA LEU A 114 -1.32 -0.63 -6.74
C LEU A 114 -2.83 -0.76 -6.97
N TYR A 115 -3.57 -1.02 -5.90
CA TYR A 115 -5.01 -0.77 -5.89
C TYR A 115 -5.28 0.72 -5.71
N MET A 116 -6.21 1.24 -6.46
CA MET A 116 -6.65 2.63 -6.38
C MET A 116 -8.16 2.70 -6.56
N LYS A 117 -8.86 3.47 -5.72
CA LYS A 117 -10.29 3.76 -5.93
C LYS A 117 -10.51 4.49 -7.25
N GLU A 118 -11.55 4.09 -7.99
CA GLU A 118 -11.88 4.63 -9.31
C GLU A 118 -11.99 6.16 -9.35
N ARG A 119 -12.46 6.77 -8.27
CA ARG A 119 -12.57 8.24 -8.16
C ARG A 119 -11.26 9.00 -8.40
N TRP A 120 -10.11 8.33 -8.25
CA TRP A 120 -8.80 8.94 -8.45
C TRP A 120 -8.29 8.81 -9.89
N PHE A 121 -8.94 8.01 -10.73
CA PHE A 121 -8.46 7.81 -12.09
C PHE A 121 -8.46 9.11 -12.90
N ASP A 122 -9.44 9.96 -12.73
CA ASP A 122 -9.53 11.22 -13.47
C ASP A 122 -8.71 12.36 -12.83
N ASP A 123 -8.53 12.32 -11.51
CA ASP A 123 -7.87 13.37 -10.73
C ASP A 123 -6.33 13.30 -10.77
N LEU A 124 -5.76 12.14 -11.12
CA LEU A 124 -4.31 11.94 -11.10
C LEU A 124 -3.74 11.89 -12.52
N ASP A 125 -2.62 12.60 -12.70
CA ASP A 125 -1.83 12.49 -13.93
C ASP A 125 -1.00 11.19 -13.94
N PRO A 126 -0.67 10.66 -15.14
CA PRO A 126 0.23 9.52 -15.24
C PRO A 126 1.63 9.87 -14.72
N TYR A 127 2.23 8.93 -13.98
CA TYR A 127 3.57 9.09 -13.44
C TYR A 127 4.66 8.92 -14.52
N GLN A 128 4.43 8.02 -15.47
CA GLN A 128 5.33 7.72 -16.59
C GLN A 128 4.58 7.88 -17.91
N GLY A 129 5.30 8.17 -18.98
CA GLY A 129 4.75 8.25 -20.34
C GLY A 129 5.32 7.15 -21.23
N GLY A 130 4.48 6.59 -22.09
CA GLY A 130 4.89 5.53 -23.03
C GLY A 130 3.75 5.07 -23.92
N GLY A 131 3.95 3.96 -24.62
CA GLY A 131 2.89 3.29 -25.39
C GLY A 131 1.85 2.65 -24.47
N SER A 132 0.80 2.12 -25.05
CA SER A 132 -0.33 1.41 -24.39
C SER A 132 -1.24 2.24 -23.49
N MET A 133 -0.78 3.37 -22.97
CA MET A 133 -1.48 4.24 -22.03
C MET A 133 -2.15 5.46 -22.68
N ILE A 134 -2.08 5.58 -23.99
CA ILE A 134 -2.56 6.73 -24.76
C ILE A 134 -3.92 6.45 -25.40
N GLU A 135 -4.74 7.48 -25.56
CA GLU A 135 -5.92 7.48 -26.40
C GLU A 135 -5.60 8.02 -27.80
N ASN A 136 -5.02 9.21 -27.85
CA ASN A 136 -4.50 9.81 -29.10
C ASN A 136 -3.13 10.41 -28.87
N VAL A 137 -2.29 10.35 -29.90
CA VAL A 137 -0.98 11.01 -29.90
C VAL A 137 -0.68 11.59 -31.27
N ASP A 138 -0.25 12.84 -31.30
CA ASP A 138 0.36 13.49 -32.45
C ASP A 138 1.68 14.17 -32.04
N ILE A 139 2.32 14.89 -32.97
CA ILE A 139 3.63 15.52 -32.72
C ILE A 139 3.54 16.61 -31.64
N HIS A 140 2.39 17.18 -31.39
CA HIS A 140 2.21 18.35 -30.51
C HIS A 140 1.40 18.03 -29.26
N HIS A 141 0.59 16.96 -29.29
CA HIS A 141 -0.37 16.71 -28.23
C HIS A 141 -0.58 15.20 -27.97
N THR A 142 -0.84 14.87 -26.72
CA THR A 142 -1.16 13.51 -26.28
C THR A 142 -2.37 13.54 -25.36
N THR A 143 -3.33 12.64 -25.59
CA THR A 143 -4.38 12.32 -24.64
C THR A 143 -4.21 10.89 -24.13
N TYR A 144 -4.59 10.67 -22.89
CA TYR A 144 -4.35 9.41 -22.21
C TYR A 144 -5.61 8.53 -22.18
N ALA A 145 -5.41 7.22 -22.14
CA ALA A 145 -6.48 6.25 -21.95
C ALA A 145 -7.25 6.53 -20.65
N LYS A 146 -8.48 6.08 -20.57
CA LYS A 146 -9.32 6.20 -19.37
C LYS A 146 -9.02 5.09 -18.36
N GLY A 147 -9.35 5.35 -17.09
CA GLY A 147 -9.21 4.37 -16.03
C GLY A 147 -7.74 4.05 -15.69
N PHE A 148 -7.47 2.82 -15.27
CA PHE A 148 -6.15 2.40 -14.80
C PHE A 148 -5.09 2.36 -15.91
N GLN A 149 -5.50 2.18 -17.15
CA GLN A 149 -4.59 2.02 -18.29
C GLN A 149 -3.65 3.22 -18.47
N LYS A 150 -4.09 4.43 -18.13
CA LYS A 150 -3.22 5.62 -18.23
C LYS A 150 -2.04 5.61 -17.25
N PHE A 151 -2.00 4.70 -16.28
CA PHE A 151 -0.90 4.55 -15.33
C PHE A 151 0.07 3.43 -15.70
N GLU A 152 -0.21 2.66 -16.76
CA GLU A 152 0.58 1.51 -17.20
C GLU A 152 1.29 1.82 -18.54
N ALA A 153 2.46 2.49 -18.42
CA ALA A 153 3.23 2.91 -19.59
C ALA A 153 4.07 1.77 -20.17
N GLY A 154 3.86 1.49 -21.46
CA GLY A 154 4.62 0.49 -22.22
C GLY A 154 4.06 -0.92 -22.13
N THR A 155 4.81 -1.89 -22.62
CA THR A 155 4.45 -3.31 -22.51
C THR A 155 4.48 -3.76 -21.07
N PRO A 156 3.38 -4.34 -20.53
CA PRO A 156 3.37 -4.81 -19.15
C PRO A 156 4.37 -5.98 -18.94
N PRO A 157 4.81 -6.23 -17.71
CA PRO A 157 5.69 -7.35 -17.37
C PRO A 157 4.92 -8.67 -17.40
N ILE A 158 4.66 -9.20 -18.61
CA ILE A 158 3.72 -10.30 -18.88
C ILE A 158 4.09 -11.56 -18.09
N ALA A 159 5.36 -11.95 -18.10
CA ALA A 159 5.81 -13.16 -17.41
C ALA A 159 5.64 -13.03 -15.89
N GLU A 160 5.91 -11.85 -15.35
CA GLU A 160 5.79 -11.56 -13.94
C GLU A 160 4.33 -11.48 -13.49
N VAL A 161 3.41 -11.01 -14.36
CA VAL A 161 1.95 -11.01 -14.10
C VAL A 161 1.46 -12.46 -13.97
N ILE A 162 1.81 -13.33 -14.92
CA ILE A 162 1.44 -14.76 -14.90
C ILE A 162 2.04 -15.45 -13.66
N GLY A 163 3.30 -15.13 -13.34
CA GLY A 163 3.97 -15.67 -12.15
C GLY A 163 3.31 -15.20 -10.84
N LEU A 164 2.84 -13.95 -10.80
CA LEU A 164 2.11 -13.43 -9.65
C LEU A 164 0.73 -14.08 -9.49
N GLU A 165 0.01 -14.32 -10.59
CA GLU A 165 -1.24 -15.07 -10.59
C GLU A 165 -1.05 -16.44 -9.94
N ALA A 166 -0.06 -17.22 -10.40
CA ALA A 166 0.24 -18.53 -9.85
C ALA A 166 0.58 -18.47 -8.34
N SER A 167 1.28 -17.44 -7.88
CA SER A 167 1.58 -17.26 -6.45
C SER A 167 0.34 -16.93 -5.63
N ILE A 168 -0.56 -16.11 -6.15
CA ILE A 168 -1.84 -15.79 -5.49
C ILE A 168 -2.71 -17.03 -5.37
N GLU A 169 -2.83 -17.83 -6.42
CA GLU A 169 -3.55 -19.11 -6.39
C GLU A 169 -2.95 -20.06 -5.35
N PHE A 170 -1.62 -20.20 -5.34
CA PHE A 170 -0.93 -21.02 -4.35
C PHE A 170 -1.23 -20.58 -2.92
N VAL A 171 -1.01 -19.31 -2.58
CA VAL A 171 -1.23 -18.80 -1.22
C VAL A 171 -2.70 -18.90 -0.81
N THR A 172 -3.63 -18.63 -1.72
CA THR A 172 -5.07 -18.77 -1.47
C THR A 172 -5.44 -20.22 -1.17
N SER A 173 -4.80 -21.19 -1.83
CA SER A 173 -5.03 -22.63 -1.60
C SER A 173 -4.60 -23.10 -0.21
N LEU A 174 -3.65 -22.40 0.43
CA LEU A 174 -3.11 -22.78 1.76
C LEU A 174 -3.97 -22.35 2.94
N ASN A 175 -5.06 -21.61 2.75
CA ASN A 175 -5.89 -21.04 3.81
C ASN A 175 -5.12 -20.06 4.72
N LEU A 176 -5.11 -18.80 4.34
CA LEU A 176 -4.39 -17.71 5.04
C LEU A 176 -4.72 -17.60 6.54
N LYS A 177 -5.93 -17.96 6.97
CA LYS A 177 -6.27 -17.97 8.42
C LYS A 177 -5.46 -19.01 9.19
N LYS A 178 -5.22 -20.18 8.58
CA LYS A 178 -4.37 -21.23 9.20
C LYS A 178 -2.90 -20.81 9.20
N ILE A 179 -2.43 -20.14 8.15
CA ILE A 179 -1.07 -19.57 8.09
C ILE A 179 -0.87 -18.61 9.25
N PHE A 180 -1.76 -17.64 9.41
CA PHE A 180 -1.66 -16.64 10.48
C PHE A 180 -1.62 -17.27 11.88
N ILE A 181 -2.46 -18.29 12.14
CA ILE A 181 -2.46 -19.01 13.42
C ILE A 181 -1.13 -19.73 13.63
N HIS A 182 -0.64 -20.43 12.62
CA HIS A 182 0.62 -21.17 12.69
C HIS A 182 1.83 -20.24 12.92
N GLU A 183 1.89 -19.13 12.22
CA GLU A 183 2.94 -18.12 12.41
C GLU A 183 2.91 -17.52 13.82
N LYS A 184 1.72 -17.30 14.37
CA LYS A 184 1.57 -16.85 15.75
C LYS A 184 2.09 -17.87 16.75
N GLU A 185 1.79 -19.15 16.57
CA GLU A 185 2.30 -20.24 17.41
C GLU A 185 3.83 -20.31 17.36
N LEU A 186 4.43 -20.19 16.17
CA LEU A 186 5.88 -20.17 15.99
C LEU A 186 6.52 -18.95 16.66
N HIS A 187 5.91 -17.79 16.51
CA HIS A 187 6.35 -16.55 17.16
C HIS A 187 6.35 -16.69 18.69
N ASP A 188 5.24 -17.16 19.27
CA ASP A 188 5.11 -17.32 20.71
C ASP A 188 6.12 -18.35 21.25
N TYR A 189 6.33 -19.45 20.52
CA TYR A 189 7.36 -20.44 20.83
C TYR A 189 8.78 -19.84 20.81
N ALA A 190 9.10 -19.07 19.76
CA ALA A 190 10.41 -18.45 19.62
C ALA A 190 10.68 -17.44 20.76
N LEU A 191 9.70 -16.61 21.11
CA LEU A 191 9.83 -15.67 22.22
C LEU A 191 10.05 -16.35 23.57
N ASP A 192 9.40 -17.50 23.81
CA ASP A 192 9.61 -18.30 25.03
C ASP A 192 11.04 -18.85 25.10
N LYS A 193 11.62 -19.27 23.98
CA LYS A 193 12.98 -19.83 23.92
C LYS A 193 14.09 -18.80 23.93
N LEU A 194 13.80 -17.54 23.61
CA LEU A 194 14.76 -16.43 23.57
C LEU A 194 14.81 -15.63 24.88
N LYS A 195 13.94 -15.90 25.83
CA LYS A 195 13.98 -15.37 27.21
C LYS A 195 15.00 -16.12 28.06
#